data_331c8cb3d2ced64fdc2d1e1e8966ef75
#
_entry.id   331c8cb3d2ced64fdc2d1e1e8966ef75
#
_cell.length_a   1.000
_cell.length_b   1.000
_cell.length_c   1.000
_cell.angle_alpha   90.00
_cell.angle_beta   90.00
_cell.angle_gamma   90.00
#
_symmetry.space_group_name_H-M   'P 1'
#
loop_
_entity.id
_entity.type
_entity.pdbx_description
1 polymer ?
#
loop_
_entity_poly.entity_id
_entity_poly.type
_entity_poly.pdbx_seq_one_letter_code
_entity_poly.pdbx_strand_id
1 'polypeptide(L)'
;LNIPVSIVRPYKEDLTLYQYKKGQVIYHSTDQIKFVYFLVNGCILHESSNITGDNYLRLSKDENIFPMNFIFNETPAPYEICTALTDCKILTLPKDLLEYLCRKHNEIFESLFKKLNETIQFQVEYIMALRANSAKERIERILQILCLSIGDDNGEFYELKQIMTVQLISNLSGLNRKTTGEIIREL
;
A
#
# COMPACT_ATOMS: atom_id res chain seq x y z
N LEU A 1 9.97 0.12 -7.07
CA LEU A 1 11.28 -0.43 -6.68
C LEU A 1 12.04 -0.83 -7.93
N ASN A 2 13.17 -0.20 -8.19
CA ASN A 2 13.96 -0.47 -9.39
C ASN A 2 15.02 -1.53 -9.08
N ILE A 3 14.67 -2.81 -9.25
CA ILE A 3 15.63 -3.90 -9.14
C ILE A 3 16.14 -4.24 -10.55
N PRO A 4 17.43 -4.12 -10.83
CA PRO A 4 17.97 -4.46 -12.14
C PRO A 4 17.69 -5.93 -12.50
N VAL A 5 17.10 -6.14 -13.68
CA VAL A 5 16.75 -7.51 -14.16
C VAL A 5 17.97 -8.45 -14.17
N SER A 6 19.16 -7.93 -14.44
CA SER A 6 20.41 -8.69 -14.41
C SER A 6 20.71 -9.34 -13.07
N ILE A 7 20.29 -8.71 -11.96
CA ILE A 7 20.52 -9.21 -10.60
C ILE A 7 19.53 -10.32 -10.25
N VAL A 8 18.27 -10.18 -10.64
CA VAL A 8 17.22 -11.17 -10.29
C VAL A 8 17.12 -12.32 -11.29
N ARG A 9 17.63 -12.14 -12.51
CA ARG A 9 17.59 -13.15 -13.56
C ARG A 9 18.15 -14.53 -13.16
N PRO A 10 19.25 -14.65 -12.38
CA PRO A 10 19.74 -15.94 -11.90
C PRO A 10 18.77 -16.68 -10.98
N TYR A 11 17.84 -15.96 -10.35
CA TYR A 11 16.88 -16.46 -9.36
C TYR A 11 15.46 -16.53 -9.92
N LYS A 12 15.31 -16.59 -11.25
CA LYS A 12 13.99 -16.59 -11.91
C LYS A 12 13.07 -17.72 -11.43
N GLU A 13 13.63 -18.85 -10.99
CA GLU A 13 12.88 -20.01 -10.50
C GLU A 13 12.29 -19.78 -9.10
N ASP A 14 12.88 -18.84 -8.34
CA ASP A 14 12.39 -18.42 -7.03
C ASP A 14 11.29 -17.33 -7.13
N LEU A 15 11.06 -16.81 -8.34
CA LEU A 15 10.07 -15.76 -8.62
C LEU A 15 8.78 -16.39 -9.11
N THR A 16 7.66 -16.02 -8.51
CA THR A 16 6.34 -16.47 -8.98
C THR A 16 5.43 -15.27 -9.22
N LEU A 17 4.84 -15.21 -10.42
CA LEU A 17 3.87 -14.17 -10.77
C LEU A 17 2.46 -14.69 -10.52
N TYR A 18 1.73 -14.02 -9.63
CA TYR A 18 0.33 -14.30 -9.32
C TYR A 18 -0.59 -13.23 -9.91
N GLN A 19 -1.80 -13.65 -10.24
CA GLN A 19 -2.89 -12.76 -10.63
C GLN A 19 -4.00 -12.87 -9.58
N TYR A 20 -4.38 -11.73 -9.02
CA TYR A 20 -5.48 -11.62 -8.08
C TYR A 20 -6.61 -10.83 -8.70
N LYS A 21 -7.83 -11.32 -8.52
CA LYS A 21 -9.04 -10.60 -8.90
C LYS A 21 -9.43 -9.62 -7.80
N LYS A 22 -10.12 -8.54 -8.20
CA LYS A 22 -10.70 -7.58 -7.27
C LYS A 22 -11.43 -8.29 -6.13
N GLY A 23 -11.13 -7.91 -4.89
CA GLY A 23 -11.72 -8.47 -3.66
C GLY A 23 -11.02 -9.70 -3.10
N GLN A 24 -10.03 -10.27 -3.81
CA GLN A 24 -9.26 -11.39 -3.27
C GLN A 24 -8.25 -10.93 -2.22
N VAL A 25 -8.14 -11.70 -1.16
CA VAL A 25 -7.11 -11.52 -0.13
C VAL A 25 -5.79 -12.04 -0.66
N ILE A 26 -4.73 -11.25 -0.51
CA ILE A 26 -3.38 -11.57 -0.95
C ILE A 26 -2.62 -12.27 0.16
N TYR A 27 -2.71 -11.75 1.38
CA TYR A 27 -2.19 -12.40 2.58
C TYR A 27 -2.87 -11.89 3.85
N HIS A 28 -2.72 -12.66 4.93
CA HIS A 28 -2.99 -12.30 6.32
C HIS A 28 -1.70 -12.33 7.12
N SER A 29 -1.50 -11.37 8.03
CA SER A 29 -0.29 -11.31 8.86
C SER A 29 -0.20 -12.40 9.94
N THR A 30 -1.28 -13.17 10.16
CA THR A 30 -1.25 -14.37 10.99
C THR A 30 -0.51 -15.53 10.32
N ASP A 31 -0.33 -15.47 9.01
CA ASP A 31 0.44 -16.43 8.26
C ASP A 31 1.93 -16.17 8.47
N GLN A 32 2.74 -17.22 8.49
CA GLN A 32 4.19 -17.04 8.43
C GLN A 32 4.54 -16.45 7.06
N ILE A 33 4.79 -15.14 7.02
CA ILE A 33 5.15 -14.46 5.79
C ILE A 33 6.56 -14.89 5.37
N LYS A 34 6.64 -15.76 4.39
CA LYS A 34 7.89 -16.26 3.81
C LYS A 34 8.30 -15.50 2.56
N PHE A 35 7.39 -14.70 2.03
CA PHE A 35 7.55 -14.01 0.75
C PHE A 35 7.39 -12.51 0.92
N VAL A 36 8.08 -11.79 0.06
CA VAL A 36 7.86 -10.37 -0.21
C VAL A 36 7.12 -10.26 -1.53
N TYR A 37 6.18 -9.34 -1.61
CA TYR A 37 5.28 -9.14 -2.72
C TYR A 37 5.61 -7.84 -3.43
N PHE A 38 5.74 -7.89 -4.75
CA PHE A 38 5.91 -6.73 -5.61
C PHE A 38 4.62 -6.52 -6.40
N LEU A 39 3.94 -5.42 -6.15
CA LEU A 39 2.78 -5.03 -6.94
C LEU A 39 3.24 -4.51 -8.29
N VAL A 40 3.13 -5.35 -9.31
CA VAL A 40 3.53 -5.00 -10.68
C VAL A 40 2.49 -4.09 -11.33
N ASN A 41 1.20 -4.39 -11.08
CA ASN A 41 0.08 -3.61 -11.61
C ASN A 41 -1.14 -3.80 -10.72
N GLY A 42 -1.92 -2.73 -10.55
CA GLY A 42 -3.17 -2.71 -9.81
C GLY A 42 -3.12 -1.84 -8.56
N CYS A 43 -4.15 -1.97 -7.73
CA CYS A 43 -4.28 -1.27 -6.46
C CYS A 43 -4.66 -2.23 -5.35
N ILE A 44 -4.04 -2.10 -4.20
CA ILE A 44 -4.25 -2.93 -3.02
C ILE A 44 -4.60 -2.09 -1.80
N LEU A 45 -5.39 -2.68 -0.91
CA LEU A 45 -5.73 -2.14 0.39
C LEU A 45 -4.99 -2.93 1.46
N HIS A 46 -4.27 -2.22 2.31
CA HIS A 46 -3.74 -2.75 3.57
C HIS A 46 -4.64 -2.31 4.70
N GLU A 47 -5.13 -3.27 5.45
CA GLU A 47 -5.95 -3.04 6.65
C GLU A 47 -5.18 -3.58 7.86
N SER A 48 -4.70 -2.69 8.70
CA SER A 48 -4.04 -3.05 9.95
C SER A 48 -4.96 -2.76 11.12
N SER A 49 -5.06 -3.69 12.07
CA SER A 49 -5.85 -3.51 13.28
C SER A 49 -5.02 -3.77 14.53
N ASN A 50 -5.32 -3.03 15.58
CA ASN A 50 -4.79 -3.27 16.90
C ASN A 50 -5.73 -4.16 17.72
N ILE A 51 -5.30 -4.53 18.93
CA ILE A 51 -6.06 -5.36 19.87
C ILE A 51 -7.34 -4.67 20.39
N THR A 52 -7.44 -3.35 20.24
CA THR A 52 -8.63 -2.56 20.64
C THR A 52 -9.65 -2.43 19.51
N GLY A 53 -9.32 -2.93 18.32
CA GLY A 53 -10.20 -2.91 17.15
C GLY A 53 -10.11 -1.63 16.33
N ASP A 54 -9.15 -0.74 16.64
CA ASP A 54 -8.90 0.42 15.79
C ASP A 54 -8.23 -0.02 14.50
N ASN A 55 -8.72 0.47 13.37
CA ASN A 55 -8.23 0.11 12.06
C ASN A 55 -7.45 1.26 11.42
N TYR A 56 -6.32 0.91 10.83
CA TYR A 56 -5.55 1.77 9.95
C TYR A 56 -5.61 1.22 8.53
N LEU A 57 -5.96 2.07 7.58
CA LEU A 57 -6.08 1.74 6.17
C LEU A 57 -4.99 2.47 5.36
N ARG A 58 -4.37 1.74 4.46
CA ARG A 58 -3.40 2.29 3.50
C ARG A 58 -3.65 1.70 2.12
N LEU A 59 -3.60 2.54 1.12
CA LEU A 59 -3.68 2.15 -0.28
C LEU A 59 -2.29 2.15 -0.91
N SER A 60 -2.04 1.19 -1.78
CA SER A 60 -0.83 1.12 -2.60
C SER A 60 -1.21 0.81 -4.03
N LYS A 61 -0.57 1.50 -4.96
CA LYS A 61 -0.71 1.30 -6.41
C LYS A 61 0.65 0.89 -6.97
N ASP A 62 0.68 0.42 -8.17
CA ASP A 62 1.81 -0.04 -8.97
C ASP A 62 3.23 0.20 -8.42
N GLU A 63 4.15 -0.69 -8.72
CA GLU A 63 5.57 -0.59 -8.35
C GLU A 63 5.83 -0.52 -6.83
N ASN A 64 4.94 -1.09 -6.02
CA ASN A 64 5.06 -1.13 -4.58
C ASN A 64 5.53 -2.49 -4.08
N ILE A 65 6.26 -2.48 -2.95
CA ILE A 65 6.73 -3.69 -2.26
C ILE A 65 6.09 -3.77 -0.88
N PHE A 66 5.68 -4.98 -0.49
CA PHE A 66 5.03 -5.21 0.79
C PHE A 66 5.18 -6.68 1.24
N PRO A 67 5.06 -6.97 2.53
CA PRO A 67 5.08 -6.02 3.64
C PRO A 67 6.52 -5.55 3.94
N MET A 68 6.74 -4.23 3.97
CA MET A 68 8.07 -3.64 4.21
C MET A 68 8.60 -3.92 5.62
N ASN A 69 7.71 -3.99 6.59
CA ASN A 69 8.03 -4.19 8.01
C ASN A 69 8.53 -5.61 8.35
N PHE A 70 8.48 -6.55 7.41
CA PHE A 70 9.03 -7.90 7.58
C PHE A 70 10.45 -8.07 7.04
N ILE A 71 10.90 -7.14 6.18
CA ILE A 71 12.25 -7.20 5.61
C ILE A 71 13.23 -6.79 6.72
N PHE A 72 14.22 -7.63 6.99
CA PHE A 72 15.19 -7.49 8.08
C PHE A 72 14.57 -7.43 9.50
N ASN A 73 13.34 -7.89 9.66
CA ASN A 73 12.66 -7.90 10.94
C ASN A 73 12.11 -9.31 11.24
N GLU A 74 12.35 -9.77 12.47
CA GLU A 74 11.83 -11.04 12.97
C GLU A 74 10.56 -10.87 13.81
N THR A 75 10.26 -9.61 14.19
CA THR A 75 9.09 -9.31 15.04
C THR A 75 7.82 -9.36 14.20
N PRO A 76 6.78 -10.08 14.64
CA PRO A 76 5.51 -10.09 13.93
C PRO A 76 4.95 -8.67 13.85
N ALA A 77 4.46 -8.31 12.66
CA ALA A 77 3.73 -7.06 12.48
C ALA A 77 2.40 -7.10 13.23
N PRO A 78 1.79 -5.92 13.46
CA PRO A 78 0.37 -5.86 13.82
C PRO A 78 -0.46 -6.68 12.84
N TYR A 79 -1.62 -7.15 13.29
CA TYR A 79 -2.56 -7.85 12.41
C TYR A 79 -2.82 -7.00 11.15
N GLU A 80 -2.50 -7.57 10.01
CA GLU A 80 -2.70 -6.92 8.71
C GLU A 80 -3.35 -7.88 7.72
N ILE A 81 -4.32 -7.38 6.98
CA ILE A 81 -4.90 -8.04 5.81
C ILE A 81 -4.57 -7.21 4.58
N CYS A 82 -4.08 -7.85 3.53
CA CYS A 82 -3.87 -7.22 2.25
C CYS A 82 -4.86 -7.74 1.22
N THR A 83 -5.66 -6.84 0.61
CA THR A 83 -6.73 -7.18 -0.32
C THR A 83 -6.56 -6.44 -1.65
N ALA A 84 -6.81 -7.11 -2.76
CA ALA A 84 -6.82 -6.52 -4.09
C ALA A 84 -8.06 -5.63 -4.29
N LEU A 85 -7.88 -4.33 -4.53
CA LEU A 85 -8.96 -3.38 -4.85
C LEU A 85 -9.31 -3.35 -6.33
N THR A 86 -8.35 -3.72 -7.16
CA THR A 86 -8.52 -3.93 -8.61
C THR A 86 -7.98 -5.32 -8.96
N ASP A 87 -8.07 -5.73 -10.22
CA ASP A 87 -7.29 -6.86 -10.70
C ASP A 87 -5.81 -6.51 -10.55
N CYS A 88 -5.03 -7.39 -9.91
CA CYS A 88 -3.63 -7.15 -9.59
C CYS A 88 -2.71 -8.22 -10.18
N LYS A 89 -1.52 -7.80 -10.62
CA LYS A 89 -0.40 -8.68 -10.91
C LYS A 89 0.66 -8.50 -9.83
N ILE A 90 1.04 -9.58 -9.17
CA ILE A 90 1.96 -9.56 -8.02
C ILE A 90 3.05 -10.59 -8.25
N LEU A 91 4.30 -10.11 -8.21
CA LEU A 91 5.48 -10.97 -8.22
C LEU A 91 5.87 -11.25 -6.78
N THR A 92 6.10 -12.53 -6.45
CA THR A 92 6.60 -12.93 -5.13
C THR A 92 8.06 -13.33 -5.21
N LEU A 93 8.77 -13.03 -4.15
CA LEU A 93 10.17 -13.37 -3.94
C LEU A 93 10.34 -13.87 -2.49
N PRO A 94 11.08 -14.96 -2.24
CA PRO A 94 11.40 -15.36 -0.88
C PRO A 94 12.08 -14.23 -0.09
N LYS A 95 11.64 -14.00 1.15
CA LYS A 95 12.18 -12.95 2.03
C LYS A 95 13.71 -13.06 2.15
N ASP A 96 14.19 -14.27 2.46
CA ASP A 96 15.62 -14.52 2.68
C ASP A 96 16.45 -14.21 1.45
N LEU A 97 15.91 -14.49 0.25
CA LEU A 97 16.58 -14.16 -1.01
C LEU A 97 16.65 -12.64 -1.20
N LEU A 98 15.58 -11.89 -0.90
CA LEU A 98 15.63 -10.43 -0.98
C LEU A 98 16.65 -9.86 0.00
N GLU A 99 16.69 -10.33 1.24
CA GLU A 99 17.67 -9.91 2.23
C GLU A 99 19.09 -10.21 1.81
N TYR A 100 19.34 -11.39 1.24
CA TYR A 100 20.62 -11.75 0.64
C TYR A 100 21.02 -10.81 -0.50
N LEU A 101 20.08 -10.52 -1.41
CA LEU A 101 20.33 -9.61 -2.53
C LEU A 101 20.61 -8.17 -2.04
N CYS A 102 19.93 -7.69 -1.02
CA CYS A 102 20.20 -6.39 -0.41
C CYS A 102 21.60 -6.31 0.21
N ARG A 103 22.08 -7.38 0.85
CA ARG A 103 23.44 -7.43 1.41
C ARG A 103 24.51 -7.50 0.34
N LYS A 104 24.21 -8.09 -0.81
CA LYS A 104 25.15 -8.27 -1.92
C LYS A 104 25.19 -7.09 -2.88
N HIS A 105 24.07 -6.35 -3.01
CA HIS A 105 23.87 -5.28 -3.99
C HIS A 105 23.30 -4.04 -3.28
N ASN A 106 24.16 -3.07 -3.02
CA ASN A 106 23.79 -1.84 -2.30
C ASN A 106 22.65 -1.08 -3.00
N GLU A 107 22.60 -1.10 -4.33
CA GLU A 107 21.56 -0.43 -5.11
C GLU A 107 20.16 -0.98 -4.81
N ILE A 108 20.01 -2.26 -4.46
CA ILE A 108 18.72 -2.83 -4.04
C ILE A 108 18.37 -2.32 -2.66
N PHE A 109 19.32 -2.33 -1.74
CA PHE A 109 19.11 -1.81 -0.38
C PHE A 109 18.74 -0.31 -0.40
N GLU A 110 19.47 0.49 -1.17
CA GLU A 110 19.17 1.92 -1.33
C GLU A 110 17.77 2.16 -1.91
N SER A 111 17.38 1.37 -2.91
CA SER A 111 16.04 1.45 -3.50
C SER A 111 14.94 1.08 -2.51
N LEU A 112 15.17 0.05 -1.67
CA LEU A 112 14.26 -0.31 -0.57
C LEU A 112 14.18 0.78 0.48
N PHE A 113 15.31 1.33 0.89
CA PHE A 113 15.39 2.39 1.87
C PHE A 113 14.66 3.65 1.40
N LYS A 114 14.84 4.02 0.12
CA LYS A 114 14.09 5.11 -0.50
C LYS A 114 12.59 4.85 -0.43
N LYS A 115 12.14 3.63 -0.78
CA LYS A 115 10.72 3.26 -0.74
C LYS A 115 10.15 3.30 0.68
N LEU A 116 10.93 2.90 1.67
CA LEU A 116 10.56 3.01 3.08
C LEU A 116 10.36 4.49 3.49
N ASN A 117 11.28 5.36 3.11
CA ASN A 117 11.18 6.80 3.39
C ASN A 117 9.94 7.42 2.73
N GLU A 118 9.64 7.09 1.47
CA GLU A 118 8.41 7.51 0.79
C GLU A 118 7.15 7.05 1.57
N THR A 119 7.17 5.82 2.06
CA THR A 119 6.06 5.28 2.87
C THR A 119 5.91 6.03 4.19
N ILE A 120 6.99 6.32 4.89
CA ILE A 120 6.97 7.09 6.14
C ILE A 120 6.46 8.51 5.88
N GLN A 121 6.94 9.18 4.83
CA GLN A 121 6.47 10.51 4.46
C GLN A 121 4.97 10.54 4.18
N PHE A 122 4.47 9.59 3.40
CA PHE A 122 3.04 9.42 3.17
C PHE A 122 2.25 9.26 4.48
N GLN A 123 2.75 8.44 5.42
CA GLN A 123 2.10 8.26 6.71
C GLN A 123 2.04 9.54 7.54
N VAL A 124 3.11 10.34 7.51
CA VAL A 124 3.16 11.65 8.21
C VAL A 124 2.12 12.61 7.62
N GLU A 125 2.06 12.73 6.30
CA GLU A 125 1.07 13.57 5.60
C GLU A 125 -0.36 13.13 5.91
N TYR A 126 -0.60 11.82 5.92
CA TYR A 126 -1.90 11.24 6.26
C TYR A 126 -2.31 11.54 7.71
N ILE A 127 -1.39 11.38 8.67
CA ILE A 127 -1.64 11.75 10.08
C ILE A 127 -1.99 13.24 10.21
N MET A 128 -1.27 14.11 9.48
CA MET A 128 -1.58 15.55 9.46
C MET A 128 -2.98 15.83 8.87
N ALA A 129 -3.38 15.12 7.82
CA ALA A 129 -4.71 15.24 7.25
C ALA A 129 -5.81 14.82 8.24
N LEU A 130 -5.60 13.73 9.00
CA LEU A 130 -6.54 13.29 10.04
C LEU A 130 -6.73 14.31 11.17
N ARG A 131 -5.74 15.19 11.39
CA ARG A 131 -5.78 16.26 12.42
C ARG A 131 -6.35 17.58 11.91
N ALA A 132 -6.92 17.63 10.71
CA ALA A 132 -7.57 18.82 10.18
C ALA A 132 -8.69 19.30 11.10
N ASN A 133 -8.92 20.63 11.15
CA ASN A 133 -9.83 21.27 12.09
C ASN A 133 -11.31 20.98 11.79
N SER A 134 -11.65 20.65 10.55
CA SER A 134 -13.02 20.32 10.16
C SER A 134 -13.09 18.99 9.40
N ALA A 135 -14.27 18.36 9.41
CA ALA A 135 -14.51 17.15 8.66
C ALA A 135 -14.34 17.35 7.15
N LYS A 136 -14.75 18.51 6.62
CA LYS A 136 -14.60 18.86 5.21
C LYS A 136 -13.14 18.96 4.84
N GLU A 137 -12.35 19.75 5.57
CA GLU A 137 -10.92 19.91 5.34
C GLU A 137 -10.16 18.56 5.45
N ARG A 138 -10.58 17.68 6.36
CA ARG A 138 -10.01 16.33 6.50
C ARG A 138 -10.22 15.51 5.24
N ILE A 139 -11.44 15.48 4.71
CA ILE A 139 -11.75 14.75 3.47
C ILE A 139 -11.00 15.35 2.30
N GLU A 140 -10.96 16.65 2.14
CA GLU A 140 -10.22 17.34 1.06
C GLU A 140 -8.74 16.96 1.06
N ARG A 141 -8.09 17.02 2.23
CA ARG A 141 -6.68 16.65 2.38
C ARG A 141 -6.43 15.17 2.08
N ILE A 142 -7.30 14.28 2.56
CA ILE A 142 -7.19 12.84 2.27
C ILE A 142 -7.37 12.58 0.78
N LEU A 143 -8.34 13.19 0.12
CA LEU A 143 -8.53 13.06 -1.33
C LEU A 143 -7.31 13.57 -2.10
N GLN A 144 -6.72 14.71 -1.68
CA GLN A 144 -5.50 15.24 -2.28
C GLN A 144 -4.33 14.26 -2.17
N ILE A 145 -4.11 13.68 -0.99
CA ILE A 145 -3.07 12.66 -0.77
C ILE A 145 -3.32 11.44 -1.66
N LEU A 146 -4.57 10.97 -1.76
CA LEU A 146 -4.93 9.83 -2.60
C LEU A 146 -4.74 10.13 -4.09
N CYS A 147 -5.12 11.31 -4.56
CA CYS A 147 -4.87 11.73 -5.94
C CYS A 147 -3.38 11.65 -6.28
N LEU A 148 -2.53 12.19 -5.42
CA LEU A 148 -1.08 12.20 -5.65
C LEU A 148 -0.43 10.82 -5.53
N SER A 149 -0.98 9.92 -4.70
CA SER A 149 -0.36 8.61 -4.42
C SER A 149 -0.86 7.47 -5.31
N ILE A 150 -2.14 7.48 -5.66
CA ILE A 150 -2.78 6.39 -6.41
C ILE A 150 -3.62 6.87 -7.59
N GLY A 151 -3.82 8.18 -7.76
CA GLY A 151 -4.56 8.74 -8.88
C GLY A 151 -3.84 8.53 -10.21
N ASP A 152 -4.61 8.43 -11.29
CA ASP A 152 -4.11 8.50 -12.66
C ASP A 152 -4.06 9.97 -13.08
N ASP A 153 -2.87 10.47 -13.38
CA ASP A 153 -2.65 11.84 -13.83
C ASP A 153 -2.96 11.94 -15.33
N ASN A 154 -4.00 12.69 -15.69
CA ASN A 154 -4.38 12.98 -17.07
C ASN A 154 -3.90 14.35 -17.54
N GLY A 155 -3.05 15.02 -16.76
CA GLY A 155 -2.50 16.35 -17.07
C GLY A 155 -3.41 17.52 -16.67
N GLU A 156 -4.73 17.36 -16.66
CA GLU A 156 -5.70 18.38 -16.23
C GLU A 156 -6.32 18.05 -14.87
N PHE A 157 -6.43 16.76 -14.55
CA PHE A 157 -7.00 16.26 -13.29
C PHE A 157 -6.46 14.88 -12.94
N TYR A 158 -6.56 14.52 -11.67
CA TYR A 158 -6.29 13.17 -11.19
C TYR A 158 -7.58 12.34 -11.18
N GLU A 159 -7.52 11.13 -11.72
CA GLU A 159 -8.65 10.21 -11.70
C GLU A 159 -8.44 9.06 -10.70
N LEU A 160 -9.34 8.94 -9.73
CA LEU A 160 -9.38 7.85 -8.74
C LEU A 160 -10.38 6.77 -9.19
N LYS A 161 -10.12 6.14 -10.33
CA LYS A 161 -11.05 5.19 -10.97
C LYS A 161 -11.51 4.08 -10.03
N GLN A 162 -12.82 3.82 -10.01
CA GLN A 162 -13.48 2.60 -9.49
C GLN A 162 -13.04 2.08 -8.11
N ILE A 163 -12.06 2.73 -7.48
CA ILE A 163 -11.49 2.34 -6.20
C ILE A 163 -12.19 3.08 -5.08
N MET A 164 -12.55 4.37 -5.31
CA MET A 164 -13.12 5.23 -4.31
C MET A 164 -14.62 5.03 -4.15
N THR A 165 -14.99 4.62 -2.95
CA THR A 165 -16.38 4.58 -2.49
C THR A 165 -16.53 5.50 -1.28
N VAL A 166 -17.75 6.01 -1.03
CA VAL A 166 -18.05 6.77 0.19
C VAL A 166 -17.66 5.99 1.44
N GLN A 167 -17.83 4.66 1.43
CA GLN A 167 -17.44 3.81 2.55
C GLN A 167 -15.93 3.78 2.76
N LEU A 168 -15.14 3.68 1.70
CA LEU A 168 -13.68 3.67 1.81
C LEU A 168 -13.16 5.03 2.32
N ILE A 169 -13.70 6.14 1.81
CA ILE A 169 -13.33 7.49 2.28
C ILE A 169 -13.75 7.68 3.74
N SER A 170 -14.92 7.18 4.14
CA SER A 170 -15.41 7.16 5.53
C SER A 170 -14.40 6.44 6.43
N ASN A 171 -13.98 5.25 6.05
CA ASN A 171 -13.01 4.46 6.80
C ASN A 171 -11.63 5.15 6.88
N LEU A 172 -11.16 5.72 5.75
CA LEU A 172 -9.90 6.46 5.69
C LEU A 172 -9.94 7.73 6.55
N SER A 173 -11.05 8.45 6.58
CA SER A 173 -11.16 9.72 7.32
C SER A 173 -11.53 9.55 8.80
N GLY A 174 -11.94 8.36 9.21
CA GLY A 174 -12.47 8.10 10.54
C GLY A 174 -13.82 8.81 10.80
N LEU A 175 -14.52 9.23 9.73
CA LEU A 175 -15.85 9.86 9.81
C LEU A 175 -16.94 8.82 9.54
N ASN A 176 -18.17 9.09 10.00
CA ASN A 176 -19.28 8.23 9.64
C ASN A 176 -19.67 8.41 8.15
N ARG A 177 -20.28 7.36 7.57
CA ARG A 177 -20.63 7.31 6.14
C ARG A 177 -21.58 8.43 5.72
N LYS A 178 -22.54 8.84 6.60
CA LYS A 178 -23.51 9.88 6.30
C LYS A 178 -22.80 11.22 6.11
N THR A 179 -22.02 11.66 7.10
CA THR A 179 -21.25 12.90 7.05
C THR A 179 -20.28 12.91 5.85
N THR A 180 -19.59 11.79 5.61
CA THR A 180 -18.70 11.65 4.45
C THR A 180 -19.45 11.84 3.14
N GLY A 181 -20.62 11.20 2.99
CA GLY A 181 -21.44 11.32 1.77
C GLY A 181 -22.03 12.71 1.56
N GLU A 182 -22.37 13.43 2.63
CA GLU A 182 -22.81 14.83 2.56
C GLU A 182 -21.68 15.74 2.06
N ILE A 183 -20.50 15.63 2.65
CA ILE A 183 -19.32 16.44 2.26
C ILE A 183 -18.92 16.17 0.81
N ILE A 184 -18.86 14.90 0.38
CA ILE A 184 -18.47 14.55 -1.00
C ILE A 184 -19.45 15.13 -2.04
N ARG A 185 -20.73 15.31 -1.70
CA ARG A 185 -21.70 15.94 -2.61
C ARG A 185 -21.53 17.46 -2.72
N GLU A 186 -20.91 18.06 -1.72
CA GLU A 186 -20.65 19.50 -1.67
C GLU A 186 -19.32 19.89 -2.34
N LEU A 187 -18.42 18.91 -2.57
CA LEU A 187 -17.15 19.09 -3.28
C LEU A 187 -17.32 18.95 -4.79
#